data_eb7ca6490b1f765d6da7e48df1ad09d2
#
_entry.id   eb7ca6490b1f765d6da7e48df1ad09d2
#
_cell.length_a   1.000
_cell.length_b   1.000
_cell.length_c   1.000
_cell.angle_alpha   90.00
_cell.angle_beta   90.00
_cell.angle_gamma   90.00
#
_symmetry.space_group_name_H-M   'P 1'
#
loop_
_entity.id
_entity.type
_entity.pdbx_description
1 polymer ?
#
loop_
_entity_poly.entity_id
_entity_poly.type
_entity_poly.pdbx_seq_one_letter_code
_entity_poly.pdbx_strand_id
1 'polypeptide(L)'
;MLQKQSMLKSLFAVLTAMILTAPAFAGEASLVVPNIKAENPFSYNLLVVGLIVSVIGVIFGLIEFLKVKKVEVHEAMNAVGNTIFETCKTYLVQQGKFLIALEVLIGLCIAFYFWYLQGMELKSVLIILGWSILGILGSYLVAWFGIRMNTLANSRTAFTALKGNPLQILNIPLKAGMSIGVLLVSVELIMILVILLFVPGELAGACFIGFALF
;
A
#
# COMPACT_ATOMS: atom_id res chain seq x y z
N MET A 1 -12.46 -28.70 38.58
CA MET A 1 -11.30 -28.06 37.94
C MET A 1 -10.67 -28.94 36.85
N LEU A 2 -10.46 -30.23 37.09
CA LEU A 2 -9.84 -31.17 36.13
C LEU A 2 -10.58 -31.32 34.78
N GLN A 3 -11.91 -31.32 34.79
CA GLN A 3 -12.74 -31.46 33.59
C GLN A 3 -12.64 -30.27 32.64
N LYS A 4 -12.48 -29.04 33.18
CA LYS A 4 -12.30 -27.80 32.41
C LYS A 4 -10.92 -27.74 31.74
N GLN A 5 -9.89 -28.27 32.41
CA GLN A 5 -8.54 -28.39 31.87
C GLN A 5 -8.45 -29.44 30.74
N SER A 6 -9.16 -30.55 30.87
CA SER A 6 -9.24 -31.58 29.83
C SER A 6 -9.92 -31.04 28.57
N MET A 7 -11.02 -30.30 28.72
CA MET A 7 -11.74 -29.70 27.62
C MET A 7 -10.94 -28.64 26.90
N LEU A 8 -10.13 -27.84 27.64
CA LEU A 8 -9.23 -26.84 27.04
C LEU A 8 -8.09 -27.48 26.25
N LYS A 9 -7.52 -28.57 26.78
CA LYS A 9 -6.48 -29.34 26.08
C LYS A 9 -7.00 -30.02 24.81
N SER A 10 -8.20 -30.57 24.83
CA SER A 10 -8.81 -31.18 23.64
C SER A 10 -9.19 -30.12 22.62
N LEU A 11 -9.69 -28.95 23.03
CA LEU A 11 -9.95 -27.81 22.12
C LEU A 11 -8.67 -27.31 21.45
N PHE A 12 -7.60 -27.18 22.23
CA PHE A 12 -6.30 -26.75 21.71
C PHE A 12 -5.71 -27.80 20.74
N ALA A 13 -5.82 -29.09 21.06
CA ALA A 13 -5.38 -30.16 20.17
C ALA A 13 -6.18 -30.21 18.86
N VAL A 14 -7.50 -29.99 18.91
CA VAL A 14 -8.34 -29.92 17.71
C VAL A 14 -8.01 -28.69 16.86
N LEU A 15 -7.80 -27.52 17.49
CA LEU A 15 -7.37 -26.30 16.77
C LEU A 15 -6.00 -26.49 16.12
N THR A 16 -5.05 -27.09 16.82
CA THR A 16 -3.70 -27.37 16.28
C THR A 16 -3.75 -28.40 15.15
N ALA A 17 -4.60 -29.45 15.28
CA ALA A 17 -4.82 -30.41 14.22
C ALA A 17 -5.49 -29.75 12.99
N MET A 18 -6.47 -28.87 13.17
CA MET A 18 -7.09 -28.11 12.06
C MET A 18 -6.09 -27.21 11.31
N ILE A 19 -5.17 -26.56 12.03
CA ILE A 19 -4.11 -25.75 11.43
C ILE A 19 -3.10 -26.61 10.66
N LEU A 20 -2.76 -27.79 11.17
CA LEU A 20 -1.80 -28.71 10.54
C LEU A 20 -2.39 -29.48 9.35
N THR A 21 -3.72 -29.67 9.29
CA THR A 21 -4.41 -30.39 8.20
C THR A 21 -4.97 -29.48 7.12
N ALA A 22 -4.88 -28.15 7.27
CA ALA A 22 -5.19 -27.24 6.18
C ALA A 22 -4.17 -27.48 5.03
N PRO A 23 -4.59 -28.05 3.88
CA PRO A 23 -3.66 -28.26 2.79
C PRO A 23 -3.19 -26.87 2.32
N ALA A 24 -1.89 -26.62 2.48
CA ALA A 24 -1.24 -25.40 2.02
C ALA A 24 -1.09 -25.37 0.46
N PHE A 25 -2.17 -25.80 -0.25
CA PHE A 25 -2.19 -25.85 -1.72
C PHE A 25 -2.64 -24.54 -2.38
N ALA A 26 -3.06 -23.56 -1.60
CA ALA A 26 -3.46 -22.25 -2.11
C ALA A 26 -2.38 -21.20 -1.82
N GLY A 27 -1.15 -21.45 -2.27
CA GLY A 27 -0.12 -20.43 -2.23
C GLY A 27 -0.35 -19.41 -3.36
N GLU A 28 -0.35 -18.12 -3.07
CA GLU A 28 -0.43 -17.06 -4.07
C GLU A 28 0.66 -17.21 -5.15
N ALA A 29 1.80 -17.85 -4.81
CA ALA A 29 2.87 -18.16 -5.75
C ALA A 29 2.48 -19.11 -6.89
N SER A 30 1.44 -19.95 -6.69
CA SER A 30 0.93 -20.87 -7.70
C SER A 30 -0.28 -20.32 -8.46
N LEU A 31 -0.67 -19.07 -8.19
CA LEU A 31 -1.77 -18.43 -8.88
C LEU A 31 -1.39 -18.15 -10.35
N VAL A 32 -2.04 -18.83 -11.27
CA VAL A 32 -1.93 -18.56 -12.70
C VAL A 32 -3.13 -17.71 -13.12
N VAL A 33 -2.87 -16.50 -13.55
CA VAL A 33 -3.91 -15.61 -14.08
C VAL A 33 -4.12 -15.97 -15.55
N PRO A 34 -5.37 -16.32 -15.97
CA PRO A 34 -5.66 -16.61 -17.37
C PRO A 34 -5.40 -15.39 -18.27
N ASN A 35 -5.20 -15.62 -19.55
CA ASN A 35 -5.00 -14.53 -20.51
C ASN A 35 -6.31 -13.75 -20.70
N ILE A 36 -6.53 -12.75 -19.84
CA ILE A 36 -7.78 -11.98 -19.77
C ILE A 36 -8.14 -11.34 -21.11
N LYS A 37 -7.13 -10.92 -21.87
CA LYS A 37 -7.35 -10.28 -23.18
C LYS A 37 -7.88 -11.26 -24.23
N ALA A 38 -7.41 -12.50 -24.19
CA ALA A 38 -7.81 -13.53 -25.17
C ALA A 38 -9.11 -14.22 -24.78
N GLU A 39 -9.31 -14.49 -23.48
CA GLU A 39 -10.44 -15.27 -23.00
C GLU A 39 -11.70 -14.43 -22.77
N ASN A 40 -11.53 -13.18 -22.30
CA ASN A 40 -12.66 -12.32 -21.97
C ASN A 40 -12.38 -10.84 -22.28
N PRO A 41 -12.66 -10.36 -23.50
CA PRO A 41 -12.45 -8.97 -23.90
C PRO A 41 -13.24 -7.96 -23.05
N PHE A 42 -14.38 -8.34 -22.50
CA PHE A 42 -15.18 -7.48 -21.63
C PHE A 42 -14.43 -7.23 -20.31
N SER A 43 -13.88 -8.27 -19.70
CA SER A 43 -13.09 -8.14 -18.47
C SER A 43 -11.83 -7.31 -18.68
N TYR A 44 -11.16 -7.47 -19.83
CA TYR A 44 -10.01 -6.63 -20.19
C TYR A 44 -10.38 -5.14 -20.25
N ASN A 45 -11.47 -4.80 -20.94
CA ASN A 45 -11.94 -3.41 -21.04
C ASN A 45 -12.32 -2.84 -19.65
N LEU A 46 -12.92 -3.67 -18.78
CA LEU A 46 -13.26 -3.27 -17.41
C LEU A 46 -12.01 -2.94 -16.57
N LEU A 47 -10.95 -3.74 -16.71
CA LEU A 47 -9.66 -3.46 -16.04
C LEU A 47 -9.02 -2.17 -16.55
N VAL A 48 -9.09 -1.92 -17.86
CA VAL A 48 -8.59 -0.67 -18.45
C VAL A 48 -9.38 0.55 -17.94
N VAL A 49 -10.72 0.43 -17.85
CA VAL A 49 -11.56 1.47 -17.24
C VAL A 49 -11.18 1.67 -15.77
N GLY A 50 -10.97 0.59 -15.02
CA GLY A 50 -10.47 0.65 -13.64
C GLY A 50 -9.14 1.42 -13.52
N LEU A 51 -8.21 1.19 -14.45
CA LEU A 51 -6.93 1.91 -14.50
C LEU A 51 -7.15 3.41 -14.73
N ILE A 52 -8.02 3.79 -15.66
CA ILE A 52 -8.35 5.19 -15.93
C ILE A 52 -8.96 5.84 -14.69
N VAL A 53 -9.91 5.18 -14.04
CA VAL A 53 -10.56 5.68 -12.80
C VAL A 53 -9.53 5.85 -11.69
N SER A 54 -8.59 4.92 -11.55
CA SER A 54 -7.51 5.03 -10.56
C SER A 54 -6.58 6.22 -10.84
N VAL A 55 -6.24 6.48 -12.10
CA VAL A 55 -5.47 7.68 -12.47
C VAL A 55 -6.23 8.96 -12.14
N ILE A 56 -7.54 9.00 -12.40
CA ILE A 56 -8.40 10.13 -12.01
C ILE A 56 -8.39 10.31 -10.48
N GLY A 57 -8.40 9.21 -9.71
CA GLY A 57 -8.29 9.24 -8.26
C GLY A 57 -6.97 9.85 -7.75
N VAL A 58 -5.85 9.53 -8.38
CA VAL A 58 -4.54 10.18 -8.07
C VAL A 58 -4.62 11.69 -8.33
N ILE A 59 -5.16 12.08 -9.49
CA ILE A 59 -5.33 13.49 -9.85
C ILE A 59 -6.23 14.22 -8.84
N PHE A 60 -7.35 13.60 -8.44
CA PHE A 60 -8.23 14.13 -7.41
C PHE A 60 -7.48 14.36 -6.08
N GLY A 61 -6.72 13.35 -5.61
CA GLY A 61 -5.91 13.47 -4.39
C GLY A 61 -4.93 14.66 -4.45
N LEU A 62 -4.26 14.84 -5.59
CA LEU A 62 -3.34 15.95 -5.80
C LEU A 62 -4.04 17.31 -5.85
N ILE A 63 -5.23 17.40 -6.46
CA ILE A 63 -6.05 18.63 -6.51
C ILE A 63 -6.47 19.04 -5.10
N GLU A 64 -6.97 18.11 -4.28
CA GLU A 64 -7.35 18.40 -2.90
C GLU A 64 -6.15 18.82 -2.04
N PHE A 65 -4.97 18.21 -2.25
CA PHE A 65 -3.72 18.66 -1.63
C PHE A 65 -3.41 20.12 -1.97
N LEU A 66 -3.51 20.50 -3.24
CA LEU A 66 -3.25 21.87 -3.68
C LEU A 66 -4.29 22.87 -3.10
N LYS A 67 -5.56 22.45 -2.96
CA LYS A 67 -6.59 23.26 -2.31
C LYS A 67 -6.28 23.50 -0.83
N VAL A 68 -5.95 22.44 -0.08
CA VAL A 68 -5.58 22.57 1.34
C VAL A 68 -4.33 23.43 1.50
N LYS A 69 -3.32 23.25 0.63
CA LYS A 69 -2.10 24.05 0.66
C LYS A 69 -2.35 25.56 0.49
N LYS A 70 -3.39 25.95 -0.26
CA LYS A 70 -3.77 27.35 -0.49
C LYS A 70 -4.56 27.98 0.64
N VAL A 71 -5.07 27.21 1.60
CA VAL A 71 -5.79 27.74 2.75
C VAL A 71 -4.85 28.62 3.57
N GLU A 72 -5.35 29.78 3.96
CA GLU A 72 -4.63 30.76 4.78
C GLU A 72 -4.22 30.19 6.14
N VAL A 73 -3.03 30.55 6.59
CA VAL A 73 -2.48 30.14 7.87
C VAL A 73 -1.57 31.24 8.41
N HIS A 74 -1.58 31.45 9.73
CA HIS A 74 -0.68 32.39 10.39
C HIS A 74 0.77 31.87 10.36
N GLU A 75 1.72 32.78 10.17
CA GLU A 75 3.13 32.44 10.02
C GLU A 75 3.68 31.58 11.19
N ALA A 76 3.38 31.95 12.43
CA ALA A 76 3.79 31.20 13.61
C ALA A 76 3.26 29.75 13.61
N MET A 77 1.99 29.53 13.21
CA MET A 77 1.40 28.19 13.11
C MET A 77 1.99 27.39 11.96
N ASN A 78 2.28 28.06 10.86
CA ASN A 78 2.96 27.42 9.72
C ASN A 78 4.39 27.02 10.06
N ALA A 79 5.12 27.83 10.84
CA ALA A 79 6.45 27.50 11.34
C ALA A 79 6.43 26.22 12.20
N VAL A 80 5.49 26.12 13.14
CA VAL A 80 5.30 24.90 13.96
C VAL A 80 4.97 23.71 13.05
N GLY A 81 4.05 23.85 12.11
CA GLY A 81 3.71 22.79 11.15
C GLY A 81 4.91 22.33 10.32
N ASN A 82 5.78 23.25 9.91
CA ASN A 82 7.01 22.91 9.19
C ASN A 82 8.03 22.19 10.09
N THR A 83 8.17 22.58 11.36
CA THR A 83 9.05 21.89 12.31
C THR A 83 8.58 20.44 12.52
N ILE A 84 7.28 20.23 12.67
CA ILE A 84 6.70 18.87 12.76
C ILE A 84 6.97 18.08 11.47
N PHE A 85 6.79 18.71 10.32
CA PHE A 85 7.07 18.07 9.02
C PHE A 85 8.54 17.64 8.90
N GLU A 86 9.49 18.48 9.23
CA GLU A 86 10.93 18.15 9.18
C GLU A 86 11.29 17.00 10.15
N THR A 87 10.67 16.96 11.30
CA THR A 87 10.84 15.86 12.27
C THR A 87 10.30 14.55 11.68
N CYS A 88 9.07 14.56 11.15
CA CYS A 88 8.47 13.39 10.50
C CYS A 88 9.25 12.94 9.25
N LYS A 89 9.76 13.88 8.47
CA LYS A 89 10.61 13.61 7.31
C LYS A 89 11.92 12.92 7.71
N THR A 90 12.55 13.37 8.80
CA THR A 90 13.76 12.74 9.35
C THR A 90 13.48 11.29 9.77
N TYR A 91 12.36 11.05 10.45
CA TYR A 91 11.90 9.70 10.79
C TYR A 91 11.69 8.87 9.53
N LEU A 92 10.98 9.41 8.53
CA LEU A 92 10.70 8.70 7.28
C LEU A 92 11.99 8.32 6.52
N VAL A 93 12.97 9.23 6.47
CA VAL A 93 14.29 8.95 5.87
C VAL A 93 15.01 7.81 6.61
N GLN A 94 14.95 7.82 7.94
CA GLN A 94 15.55 6.74 8.74
C GLN A 94 14.83 5.41 8.53
N GLN A 95 13.50 5.43 8.49
CA GLN A 95 12.68 4.26 8.17
C GLN A 95 12.97 3.74 6.75
N GLY A 96 13.14 4.64 5.78
CA GLY A 96 13.51 4.28 4.40
C GLY A 96 14.83 3.52 4.31
N LYS A 97 15.85 3.91 5.08
CA LYS A 97 17.12 3.17 5.16
C LYS A 97 16.93 1.74 5.71
N PHE A 98 16.09 1.61 6.73
CA PHE A 98 15.75 0.30 7.29
C PHE A 98 14.99 -0.56 6.28
N LEU A 99 14.02 0.02 5.54
CA LEU A 99 13.28 -0.67 4.48
C LEU A 99 14.20 -1.16 3.36
N ILE A 100 15.19 -0.38 2.95
CA ILE A 100 16.19 -0.81 1.95
C ILE A 100 17.00 -2.01 2.46
N ALA A 101 17.43 -1.99 3.72
CA ALA A 101 18.15 -3.12 4.30
C ALA A 101 17.27 -4.38 4.38
N LEU A 102 15.99 -4.21 4.71
CA LEU A 102 15.00 -5.29 4.75
C LEU A 102 14.72 -5.84 3.36
N GLU A 103 14.59 -4.96 2.35
CA GLU A 103 14.41 -5.35 0.95
C GLU A 103 15.56 -6.21 0.44
N VAL A 104 16.80 -5.86 0.77
CA VAL A 104 17.96 -6.69 0.39
C VAL A 104 17.84 -8.09 0.99
N LEU A 105 17.43 -8.20 2.27
CA LEU A 105 17.26 -9.49 2.94
C LEU A 105 16.12 -10.29 2.28
N ILE A 106 14.96 -9.68 2.11
CA ILE A 106 13.77 -10.31 1.51
C ILE A 106 14.01 -10.62 0.04
N GLY A 107 14.63 -9.70 -0.70
CA GLY A 107 14.99 -9.90 -2.10
C GLY A 107 15.92 -11.10 -2.31
N LEU A 108 16.87 -11.33 -1.40
CA LEU A 108 17.71 -12.54 -1.41
C LEU A 108 16.86 -13.80 -1.17
N CYS A 109 15.91 -13.76 -0.24
CA CYS A 109 15.00 -14.89 0.00
C CYS A 109 14.11 -15.15 -1.22
N ILE A 110 13.54 -14.11 -1.86
CA ILE A 110 12.76 -14.20 -3.08
C ILE A 110 13.60 -14.80 -4.20
N ALA A 111 14.82 -14.29 -4.42
CA ALA A 111 15.72 -14.79 -5.45
C ALA A 111 16.09 -16.27 -5.20
N PHE A 112 16.43 -16.64 -3.97
CA PHE A 112 16.72 -18.02 -3.61
C PHE A 112 15.51 -18.94 -3.84
N TYR A 113 14.31 -18.54 -3.43
CA TYR A 113 13.10 -19.33 -3.56
C TYR A 113 12.72 -19.53 -5.03
N PHE A 114 12.60 -18.47 -5.82
CA PHE A 114 12.13 -18.57 -7.20
C PHE A 114 13.21 -19.09 -8.16
N TRP A 115 14.47 -18.71 -7.98
CA TRP A 115 15.54 -19.16 -8.87
C TRP A 115 16.01 -20.59 -8.54
N TYR A 116 16.35 -20.84 -7.25
CA TYR A 116 16.95 -22.09 -6.85
C TYR A 116 15.92 -23.21 -6.59
N LEU A 117 14.86 -22.93 -5.85
CA LEU A 117 13.85 -23.94 -5.49
C LEU A 117 12.81 -24.16 -6.59
N GLN A 118 12.34 -23.11 -7.24
CA GLN A 118 11.32 -23.18 -8.30
C GLN A 118 11.93 -23.35 -9.70
N GLY A 119 13.25 -23.14 -9.87
CA GLY A 119 13.93 -23.27 -11.15
C GLY A 119 13.50 -22.26 -12.21
N MET A 120 12.97 -21.10 -11.81
CA MET A 120 12.52 -20.06 -12.74
C MET A 120 13.71 -19.40 -13.45
N GLU A 121 13.46 -18.90 -14.68
CA GLU A 121 14.43 -18.12 -15.42
C GLU A 121 14.81 -16.83 -14.67
N LEU A 122 16.08 -16.41 -14.77
CA LEU A 122 16.59 -15.20 -14.14
C LEU A 122 15.78 -13.95 -14.51
N LYS A 123 15.27 -13.86 -15.75
CA LYS A 123 14.43 -12.75 -16.18
C LYS A 123 13.14 -12.65 -15.36
N SER A 124 12.48 -13.76 -15.08
CA SER A 124 11.26 -13.84 -14.28
C SER A 124 11.50 -13.38 -12.84
N VAL A 125 12.62 -13.84 -12.25
CA VAL A 125 13.01 -13.44 -10.89
C VAL A 125 13.28 -11.93 -10.81
N LEU A 126 13.95 -11.35 -11.82
CA LEU A 126 14.20 -9.91 -11.87
C LEU A 126 12.90 -9.09 -11.98
N ILE A 127 11.90 -9.61 -12.70
CA ILE A 127 10.57 -8.97 -12.77
C ILE A 127 9.90 -8.97 -11.38
N ILE A 128 9.94 -10.10 -10.68
CA ILE A 128 9.36 -10.22 -9.32
C ILE A 128 10.04 -9.26 -8.34
N LEU A 129 11.38 -9.21 -8.35
CA LEU A 129 12.14 -8.25 -7.54
C LEU A 129 11.84 -6.79 -7.92
N GLY A 130 11.66 -6.52 -9.21
CA GLY A 130 11.22 -5.20 -9.68
C GLY A 130 9.88 -4.77 -9.09
N TRP A 131 8.91 -5.68 -9.01
CA TRP A 131 7.62 -5.41 -8.37
C TRP A 131 7.72 -5.23 -6.86
N SER A 132 8.62 -5.95 -6.17
CA SER A 132 8.93 -5.73 -4.74
C SER A 132 9.44 -4.32 -4.49
N ILE A 133 10.40 -3.85 -5.29
CA ILE A 133 10.93 -2.48 -5.21
C ILE A 133 9.83 -1.45 -5.50
N LEU A 134 8.97 -1.70 -6.50
CA LEU A 134 7.85 -0.81 -6.81
C LEU A 134 6.84 -0.74 -5.67
N GLY A 135 6.59 -1.84 -4.96
CA GLY A 135 5.74 -1.89 -3.77
C GLY A 135 6.28 -0.97 -2.66
N ILE A 136 7.57 -1.11 -2.31
CA ILE A 136 8.23 -0.22 -1.34
C ILE A 136 8.13 1.24 -1.75
N LEU A 137 8.46 1.55 -3.00
CA LEU A 137 8.42 2.93 -3.50
C LEU A 137 7.01 3.51 -3.45
N GLY A 138 5.99 2.74 -3.83
CA GLY A 138 4.59 3.14 -3.76
C GLY A 138 4.16 3.48 -2.34
N SER A 139 4.38 2.57 -1.40
CA SER A 139 4.07 2.76 0.03
C SER A 139 4.82 3.97 0.62
N TYR A 140 6.12 4.09 0.31
CA TYR A 140 6.94 5.19 0.80
C TYR A 140 6.50 6.56 0.28
N LEU A 141 6.14 6.64 -1.01
CA LEU A 141 5.63 7.89 -1.61
C LEU A 141 4.28 8.29 -1.03
N VAL A 142 3.38 7.32 -0.81
CA VAL A 142 2.08 7.58 -0.17
C VAL A 142 2.26 8.03 1.29
N ALA A 143 3.17 7.40 2.04
CA ALA A 143 3.49 7.80 3.40
C ALA A 143 4.06 9.24 3.45
N TRP A 144 4.98 9.58 2.55
CA TRP A 144 5.53 10.93 2.45
C TRP A 144 4.45 11.96 2.13
N PHE A 145 3.58 11.66 1.17
CA PHE A 145 2.44 12.50 0.80
C PHE A 145 1.49 12.69 1.99
N GLY A 146 1.16 11.60 2.70
CA GLY A 146 0.28 11.62 3.86
C GLY A 146 0.82 12.49 5.00
N ILE A 147 2.11 12.36 5.33
CA ILE A 147 2.78 13.20 6.32
C ILE A 147 2.70 14.68 5.91
N ARG A 148 3.03 14.99 4.65
CA ARG A 148 2.99 16.37 4.17
C ARG A 148 1.58 16.96 4.20
N MET A 149 0.59 16.19 3.74
CA MET A 149 -0.81 16.62 3.75
C MET A 149 -1.32 16.85 5.17
N ASN A 150 -1.03 15.93 6.08
CA ASN A 150 -1.49 16.00 7.47
C ASN A 150 -0.91 17.20 8.22
N THR A 151 0.38 17.44 8.08
CA THR A 151 1.04 18.60 8.72
C THR A 151 0.53 19.93 8.20
N LEU A 152 0.25 20.02 6.88
CA LEU A 152 -0.39 21.19 6.28
C LEU A 152 -1.82 21.39 6.79
N ALA A 153 -2.62 20.33 6.88
CA ALA A 153 -4.00 20.40 7.33
C ALA A 153 -4.09 20.81 8.80
N ASN A 154 -3.23 20.27 9.67
CA ASN A 154 -3.24 20.56 11.09
C ASN A 154 -3.03 22.05 11.39
N SER A 155 -2.00 22.68 10.81
CA SER A 155 -1.74 24.12 11.03
C SER A 155 -2.87 25.00 10.53
N ARG A 156 -3.50 24.64 9.41
CA ARG A 156 -4.62 25.38 8.81
C ARG A 156 -5.92 25.20 9.56
N THR A 157 -6.18 23.99 10.06
CA THR A 157 -7.33 23.70 10.92
C THR A 157 -7.25 24.50 12.21
N ALA A 158 -6.07 24.53 12.85
CA ALA A 158 -5.84 25.30 14.08
C ALA A 158 -6.05 26.79 13.85
N PHE A 159 -5.56 27.36 12.75
CA PHE A 159 -5.78 28.78 12.42
C PHE A 159 -7.24 29.07 12.11
N THR A 160 -7.93 28.21 11.36
CA THR A 160 -9.34 28.37 11.05
C THR A 160 -10.24 28.29 12.29
N ALA A 161 -9.82 27.53 13.32
CA ALA A 161 -10.52 27.44 14.59
C ALA A 161 -10.64 28.80 15.29
N LEU A 162 -9.64 29.68 15.14
CA LEU A 162 -9.68 31.03 15.68
C LEU A 162 -10.77 31.91 15.03
N LYS A 163 -11.20 31.56 13.80
CA LYS A 163 -12.26 32.30 13.08
C LYS A 163 -13.67 31.91 13.52
N GLY A 164 -13.81 30.88 14.36
CA GLY A 164 -15.09 30.46 14.96
C GLY A 164 -16.11 29.84 14.02
N ASN A 165 -15.72 29.41 12.80
CA ASN A 165 -16.63 28.78 11.84
C ASN A 165 -16.49 27.25 11.89
N PRO A 166 -17.41 26.50 12.55
CA PRO A 166 -17.30 25.06 12.74
C PRO A 166 -17.23 24.27 11.42
N LEU A 167 -17.93 24.74 10.38
CA LEU A 167 -17.98 24.06 9.10
C LEU A 167 -16.62 24.09 8.37
N GLN A 168 -15.93 25.22 8.44
CA GLN A 168 -14.59 25.35 7.84
C GLN A 168 -13.56 24.54 8.60
N ILE A 169 -13.66 24.49 9.94
CA ILE A 169 -12.76 23.69 10.79
C ILE A 169 -12.86 22.20 10.42
N LEU A 170 -14.08 21.70 10.21
CA LEU A 170 -14.31 20.29 9.85
C LEU A 170 -13.88 19.98 8.41
N ASN A 171 -14.05 20.91 7.50
CA ASN A 171 -13.86 20.70 6.05
C ASN A 171 -12.38 20.49 5.68
N ILE A 172 -11.44 21.13 6.41
CA ILE A 172 -9.99 21.00 6.11
C ILE A 172 -9.47 19.59 6.40
N PRO A 173 -9.63 19.01 7.62
CA PRO A 173 -9.19 17.64 7.88
C PRO A 173 -9.96 16.59 7.07
N LEU A 174 -11.25 16.83 6.77
CA LEU A 174 -12.03 15.95 5.93
C LEU A 174 -11.45 15.86 4.51
N LYS A 175 -11.13 17.00 3.89
CA LYS A 175 -10.47 17.04 2.58
C LYS A 175 -9.09 16.42 2.61
N ALA A 176 -8.34 16.63 3.67
CA ALA A 176 -7.04 16.02 3.85
C ALA A 176 -7.14 14.49 3.92
N GLY A 177 -8.05 13.95 4.73
CA GLY A 177 -8.30 12.52 4.84
C GLY A 177 -8.78 11.90 3.53
N MET A 178 -9.71 12.55 2.82
CA MET A 178 -10.17 12.12 1.50
C MET A 178 -9.03 12.11 0.47
N SER A 179 -8.21 13.16 0.44
CA SER A 179 -7.05 13.24 -0.47
C SER A 179 -6.08 12.07 -0.26
N ILE A 180 -5.71 11.80 0.99
CA ILE A 180 -4.78 10.72 1.34
C ILE A 180 -5.40 9.36 1.03
N GLY A 181 -6.65 9.13 1.46
CA GLY A 181 -7.34 7.84 1.28
C GLY A 181 -7.57 7.49 -0.19
N VAL A 182 -8.05 8.44 -0.99
CA VAL A 182 -8.26 8.22 -2.43
C VAL A 182 -6.92 8.01 -3.15
N LEU A 183 -5.88 8.77 -2.79
CA LEU A 183 -4.56 8.59 -3.39
C LEU A 183 -3.96 7.21 -3.06
N LEU A 184 -4.04 6.78 -1.80
CA LEU A 184 -3.57 5.45 -1.36
C LEU A 184 -4.24 4.34 -2.17
N VAL A 185 -5.58 4.28 -2.16
CA VAL A 185 -6.34 3.26 -2.88
C VAL A 185 -6.08 3.31 -4.38
N SER A 186 -5.93 4.51 -4.95
CA SER A 186 -5.67 4.67 -6.38
C SER A 186 -4.28 4.15 -6.77
N VAL A 187 -3.25 4.43 -5.98
CA VAL A 187 -1.88 3.94 -6.24
C VAL A 187 -1.85 2.41 -6.14
N GLU A 188 -2.47 1.84 -5.11
CA GLU A 188 -2.57 0.38 -4.92
C GLU A 188 -3.30 -0.28 -6.10
N LEU A 189 -4.47 0.25 -6.51
CA LEU A 189 -5.21 -0.27 -7.65
C LEU A 189 -4.42 -0.17 -8.96
N ILE A 190 -3.70 0.94 -9.20
CA ILE A 190 -2.85 1.07 -10.39
C ILE A 190 -1.82 -0.06 -10.42
N MET A 191 -1.13 -0.33 -9.32
CA MET A 191 -0.12 -1.39 -9.25
C MET A 191 -0.72 -2.77 -9.54
N ILE A 192 -1.84 -3.11 -8.89
CA ILE A 192 -2.55 -4.38 -9.12
C ILE A 192 -3.01 -4.51 -10.59
N LEU A 193 -3.62 -3.45 -11.14
CA LEU A 193 -4.14 -3.46 -12.51
C LEU A 193 -3.01 -3.54 -13.55
N VAL A 194 -1.87 -2.91 -13.29
CA VAL A 194 -0.70 -3.01 -14.18
C VAL A 194 -0.12 -4.42 -14.16
N ILE A 195 -0.06 -5.09 -13.00
CA ILE A 195 0.34 -6.51 -12.93
C ILE A 195 -0.62 -7.36 -13.77
N LEU A 196 -1.94 -7.20 -13.59
CA LEU A 196 -2.95 -7.99 -14.30
C LEU A 196 -2.96 -7.77 -15.82
N LEU A 197 -2.66 -6.55 -16.28
CA LEU A 197 -2.73 -6.19 -17.69
C LEU A 197 -1.45 -6.48 -18.48
N PHE A 198 -0.29 -6.36 -17.83
CA PHE A 198 1.01 -6.34 -18.52
C PHE A 198 1.95 -7.47 -18.13
N VAL A 199 1.77 -8.12 -16.96
CA VAL A 199 2.61 -9.23 -16.55
C VAL A 199 2.04 -10.55 -17.09
N PRO A 200 2.89 -11.48 -17.59
CA PRO A 200 2.43 -12.81 -17.98
C PRO A 200 1.71 -13.51 -16.85
N GLY A 201 0.59 -14.17 -17.15
CA GLY A 201 -0.29 -14.78 -16.14
C GLY A 201 0.40 -15.78 -15.20
N GLU A 202 1.42 -16.49 -15.70
CA GLU A 202 2.24 -17.42 -14.91
C GLU A 202 3.09 -16.72 -13.83
N LEU A 203 3.47 -15.47 -14.06
CA LEU A 203 4.28 -14.68 -13.15
C LEU A 203 3.45 -13.74 -12.26
N ALA A 204 2.17 -13.55 -12.60
CA ALA A 204 1.32 -12.57 -11.91
C ALA A 204 1.22 -12.86 -10.40
N GLY A 205 1.01 -14.13 -10.01
CA GLY A 205 0.96 -14.54 -8.60
C GLY A 205 2.25 -14.18 -7.83
N ALA A 206 3.41 -14.50 -8.40
CA ALA A 206 4.70 -14.18 -7.80
C ALA A 206 4.94 -12.65 -7.72
N CYS A 207 4.50 -11.89 -8.72
CA CYS A 207 4.58 -10.42 -8.72
C CYS A 207 3.66 -9.80 -7.67
N PHE A 208 2.47 -10.37 -7.44
CA PHE A 208 1.59 -9.94 -6.34
C PHE A 208 2.23 -10.17 -4.99
N ILE A 209 2.89 -11.30 -4.77
CA ILE A 209 3.63 -11.55 -3.54
C ILE A 209 4.74 -10.51 -3.38
N GLY A 210 5.57 -10.29 -4.40
CA GLY A 210 6.63 -9.29 -4.36
C GLY A 210 6.09 -7.90 -4.02
N PHE A 211 5.01 -7.48 -4.65
CA PHE A 211 4.36 -6.18 -4.41
C PHE A 211 3.74 -6.07 -3.00
N ALA A 212 3.08 -7.14 -2.51
CA ALA A 212 2.30 -7.10 -1.26
C ALA A 212 3.15 -7.25 0.02
N LEU A 213 4.44 -7.58 -0.11
CA LEU A 213 5.34 -7.73 1.05
C LEU A 213 5.63 -6.40 1.78
N PHE A 214 5.34 -5.26 1.16
CA PHE A 214 5.62 -3.92 1.63
C PHE A 214 4.44 -2.98 1.46
#